data_9f09694873f41a18889ba2355fb75232
#
_entry.id   9f09694873f41a18889ba2355fb75232
#
_cell.length_a   1.000
_cell.length_b   1.000
_cell.length_c   1.000
_cell.angle_alpha   90.00
_cell.angle_beta   90.00
_cell.angle_gamma   90.00
#
_symmetry.space_group_name_H-M   'P 1'
#
loop_
_entity.id
_entity.type
_entity.pdbx_description
1 polymer ?
#
loop_
_entity_poly.entity_id
_entity_poly.type
_entity_poly.pdbx_seq_one_letter_code
_entity_poly.pdbx_strand_id
1 'polypeptide(L)'
;PLHLSDAQERASDELIDSLTARRNHLLHAVCGAGKTEILFQPVLHALQQQQRVCIATPRTDVVLELYPRLQQAFPNTFVQALYGGADVEQRFSPLIVATTHQLLRFEAAFDVIIVDEADAFPYTYDAMLQRAVNKAKTSEAPVAFVTATPSDKLLAQCKKERWGYSFLPR
;
A
#
# COMPACT_ATOMS: atom_id res chain seq x y z
N PRO A 1 -16.53 12.82 8.58
CA PRO A 1 -15.26 13.26 8.02
C PRO A 1 -14.09 12.78 8.87
N LEU A 2 -13.05 12.40 8.19
CA LEU A 2 -11.85 11.88 8.81
C LEU A 2 -10.98 13.04 9.28
N HIS A 3 -10.69 13.04 10.57
CA HIS A 3 -9.77 14.02 11.14
C HIS A 3 -8.39 13.41 11.34
N LEU A 4 -7.41 13.90 10.60
CA LEU A 4 -6.03 13.52 10.79
C LEU A 4 -5.35 14.51 11.74
N SER A 5 -4.47 13.99 12.59
CA SER A 5 -3.58 14.86 13.36
C SER A 5 -2.61 15.56 12.41
N ASP A 6 -1.92 16.59 12.88
CA ASP A 6 -0.91 17.28 12.06
C ASP A 6 0.17 16.34 11.57
N ALA A 7 0.63 15.43 12.43
CA ALA A 7 1.63 14.44 12.06
C ALA A 7 1.11 13.45 11.01
N GLN A 8 -0.13 13.00 11.15
CA GLN A 8 -0.77 12.11 10.17
C GLN A 8 -0.95 12.81 8.84
N GLU A 9 -1.39 14.05 8.85
CA GLU A 9 -1.58 14.84 7.63
C GLU A 9 -0.27 15.06 6.91
N ARG A 10 0.80 15.36 7.66
CA ARG A 10 2.14 15.52 7.08
C ARG A 10 2.62 14.23 6.43
N ALA A 11 2.45 13.09 7.11
CA ALA A 11 2.84 11.80 6.56
C ALA A 11 2.06 11.48 5.29
N SER A 12 0.77 11.76 5.29
CA SER A 12 -0.09 11.57 4.12
C SER A 12 0.39 12.43 2.94
N ASP A 13 0.68 13.70 3.19
CA ASP A 13 1.17 14.62 2.17
C ASP A 13 2.53 14.20 1.61
N GLU A 14 3.44 13.77 2.48
CA GLU A 14 4.75 13.28 2.06
C GLU A 14 4.62 12.04 1.18
N LEU A 15 3.68 11.16 1.53
CA LEU A 15 3.43 9.96 0.74
C LEU A 15 2.88 10.34 -0.64
N ILE A 16 1.92 11.27 -0.70
CA ILE A 16 1.38 11.75 -1.98
C ILE A 16 2.49 12.34 -2.84
N ASP A 17 3.38 13.13 -2.26
CA ASP A 17 4.50 13.73 -2.98
C ASP A 17 5.41 12.67 -3.59
N SER A 18 5.76 11.64 -2.82
CA SER A 18 6.59 10.54 -3.32
C SER A 18 5.90 9.79 -4.46
N LEU A 19 4.64 9.43 -4.27
CA LEU A 19 3.89 8.68 -5.28
C LEU A 19 3.73 9.49 -6.58
N THR A 20 3.48 10.78 -6.47
CA THR A 20 3.37 11.67 -7.61
C THR A 20 4.69 11.76 -8.37
N ALA A 21 5.80 11.78 -7.65
CA ALA A 21 7.15 11.81 -8.24
C ALA A 21 7.61 10.42 -8.71
N ARG A 22 6.75 9.41 -8.58
CA ARG A 22 7.08 8.01 -8.91
C ARG A 22 8.27 7.50 -8.11
N ARG A 23 8.32 7.89 -6.84
CA ARG A 23 9.35 7.48 -5.90
C ARG A 23 8.75 6.51 -4.90
N ASN A 24 9.48 5.43 -4.60
CA ASN A 24 9.08 4.56 -3.51
C ASN A 24 9.10 5.33 -2.19
N HIS A 25 8.33 4.87 -1.22
CA HIS A 25 8.19 5.55 0.05
C HIS A 25 8.12 4.53 1.18
N LEU A 26 8.80 4.81 2.28
CA LEU A 26 8.70 4.01 3.50
C LEU A 26 7.93 4.81 4.55
N LEU A 27 6.79 4.30 4.95
CA LEU A 27 6.00 4.85 6.04
C LEU A 27 6.26 4.01 7.30
N HIS A 28 7.04 4.57 8.21
CA HIS A 28 7.32 3.95 9.50
C HIS A 28 6.28 4.46 10.49
N ALA A 29 5.24 3.69 10.71
CA ALA A 29 4.11 4.07 11.58
C ALA A 29 3.98 3.07 12.72
N VAL A 30 4.25 3.52 13.95
CA VAL A 30 4.16 2.62 15.11
C VAL A 30 2.72 2.16 15.32
N CYS A 31 2.55 1.04 16.03
CA CYS A 31 1.22 0.50 16.33
C CYS A 31 0.34 1.55 17.00
N GLY A 32 -0.89 1.68 16.53
CA GLY A 32 -1.84 2.64 17.08
C GLY A 32 -1.68 4.05 16.55
N ALA A 33 -0.82 4.27 15.56
CA ALA A 33 -0.59 5.60 14.98
C ALA A 33 -1.64 6.01 13.94
N GLY A 34 -2.59 5.13 13.60
CA GLY A 34 -3.63 5.43 12.63
C GLY A 34 -3.14 5.37 11.19
N LYS A 35 -2.33 4.38 10.87
CA LYS A 35 -1.73 4.24 9.53
C LYS A 35 -2.76 4.08 8.42
N THR A 36 -3.89 3.41 8.70
CA THR A 36 -4.92 3.19 7.68
C THR A 36 -5.53 4.50 7.22
N GLU A 37 -5.80 5.38 8.16
CA GLU A 37 -6.38 6.70 7.88
C GLU A 37 -5.44 7.54 7.03
N ILE A 38 -4.13 7.40 7.26
CA ILE A 38 -3.11 8.11 6.49
C ILE A 38 -3.14 7.70 5.02
N LEU A 39 -3.44 6.44 4.75
CA LEU A 39 -3.43 5.88 3.39
C LEU A 39 -4.62 6.35 2.55
N PHE A 40 -5.73 6.77 3.16
CA PHE A 40 -6.93 7.12 2.41
C PHE A 40 -6.70 8.29 1.42
N GLN A 41 -6.01 9.34 1.84
CA GLN A 41 -5.76 10.50 0.97
C GLN A 41 -4.85 10.16 -0.22
N PRO A 42 -3.73 9.44 -0.02
CA PRO A 42 -2.92 8.99 -1.15
C PRO A 42 -3.68 8.09 -2.13
N VAL A 43 -4.53 7.20 -1.62
CA VAL A 43 -5.35 6.35 -2.48
C VAL A 43 -6.36 7.19 -3.25
N LEU A 44 -7.04 8.13 -2.59
CA LEU A 44 -7.97 9.02 -3.26
C LEU A 44 -7.27 9.81 -4.38
N HIS A 45 -6.11 10.37 -4.07
CA HIS A 45 -5.33 11.14 -5.05
C HIS A 45 -5.00 10.29 -6.28
N ALA A 46 -4.53 9.06 -6.07
CA ALA A 46 -4.21 8.15 -7.17
C ALA A 46 -5.45 7.82 -8.01
N LEU A 47 -6.57 7.51 -7.35
CA LEU A 47 -7.81 7.20 -8.06
C LEU A 47 -8.32 8.39 -8.87
N GLN A 48 -8.17 9.61 -8.36
CA GLN A 48 -8.54 10.83 -9.09
C GLN A 48 -7.65 11.04 -10.32
N GLN A 49 -6.43 10.50 -10.32
CA GLN A 49 -5.52 10.54 -11.47
C GLN A 49 -5.76 9.38 -12.42
N GLN A 50 -6.84 8.62 -12.25
CA GLN A 50 -7.17 7.45 -13.07
C GLN A 50 -6.11 6.35 -12.93
N GLN A 51 -5.45 6.28 -11.78
CA GLN A 51 -4.46 5.24 -11.50
C GLN A 51 -5.10 4.06 -10.80
N ARG A 52 -4.61 2.87 -11.09
CA ARG A 52 -5.06 1.65 -10.45
C ARG A 52 -4.18 1.33 -9.26
N VAL A 53 -4.81 1.09 -8.11
CA VAL A 53 -4.12 0.94 -6.82
C VAL A 53 -4.36 -0.45 -6.25
N CYS A 54 -3.30 -1.06 -5.71
CA CYS A 54 -3.41 -2.28 -4.93
C CYS A 54 -2.82 -2.06 -3.54
N ILE A 55 -3.57 -2.43 -2.51
CA ILE A 55 -3.07 -2.50 -1.14
C ILE A 55 -2.87 -3.98 -0.84
N ALA A 56 -1.63 -4.37 -0.60
CA ALA A 56 -1.26 -5.76 -0.35
C ALA A 56 -0.81 -5.94 1.10
N THR A 57 -1.26 -6.99 1.74
CA THR A 57 -0.91 -7.33 3.11
C THR A 57 -0.74 -8.85 3.20
N PRO A 58 0.13 -9.37 4.08
CA PRO A 58 0.30 -10.83 4.20
C PRO A 58 -0.88 -11.53 4.87
N ARG A 59 -1.81 -10.80 5.48
CA ARG A 59 -2.83 -11.41 6.35
C ARG A 59 -4.24 -11.23 5.81
N THR A 60 -4.95 -12.35 5.66
CA THR A 60 -6.35 -12.36 5.22
C THR A 60 -7.26 -11.55 6.14
N ASP A 61 -7.06 -11.64 7.46
CA ASP A 61 -7.89 -10.88 8.41
C ASP A 61 -7.77 -9.38 8.21
N VAL A 62 -6.58 -8.90 7.81
CA VAL A 62 -6.38 -7.47 7.52
C VAL A 62 -7.12 -7.08 6.23
N VAL A 63 -7.09 -7.95 5.20
CA VAL A 63 -7.86 -7.72 3.97
C VAL A 63 -9.34 -7.58 4.29
N LEU A 64 -9.86 -8.50 5.12
CA LEU A 64 -11.28 -8.51 5.47
C LEU A 64 -11.69 -7.30 6.32
N GLU A 65 -10.77 -6.76 7.09
CA GLU A 65 -11.00 -5.54 7.87
C GLU A 65 -10.96 -4.29 6.98
N LEU A 66 -9.97 -4.21 6.09
CA LEU A 66 -9.80 -3.05 5.23
C LEU A 66 -10.88 -2.92 4.17
N TYR A 67 -11.34 -4.03 3.63
CA TYR A 67 -12.25 -4.03 2.50
C TYR A 67 -13.52 -3.18 2.75
N PRO A 68 -14.28 -3.40 3.83
CA PRO A 68 -15.48 -2.58 4.07
C PRO A 68 -15.12 -1.11 4.34
N ARG A 69 -13.98 -0.83 4.94
CA ARG A 69 -13.54 0.53 5.20
C ARG A 69 -13.24 1.26 3.89
N LEU A 70 -12.62 0.56 2.93
CA LEU A 70 -12.33 1.11 1.62
C LEU A 70 -13.62 1.34 0.82
N GLN A 71 -14.56 0.40 0.89
CA GLN A 71 -15.85 0.58 0.23
C GLN A 71 -16.59 1.80 0.77
N GLN A 72 -16.53 2.01 2.07
CA GLN A 72 -17.18 3.14 2.71
C GLN A 72 -16.49 4.47 2.37
N ALA A 73 -15.15 4.45 2.31
CA ALA A 73 -14.38 5.65 1.99
C ALA A 73 -14.50 6.03 0.51
N PHE A 74 -14.68 5.05 -0.36
CA PHE A 74 -14.73 5.27 -1.82
C PHE A 74 -16.01 4.68 -2.42
N PRO A 75 -17.17 5.25 -2.07
CA PRO A 75 -18.45 4.64 -2.45
C PRO A 75 -18.72 4.61 -3.96
N ASN A 76 -18.02 5.45 -4.71
CA ASN A 76 -18.19 5.51 -6.17
C ASN A 76 -17.14 4.68 -6.92
N THR A 77 -16.32 3.92 -6.20
CA THR A 77 -15.26 3.08 -6.77
C THR A 77 -15.59 1.63 -6.50
N PHE A 78 -15.49 0.80 -7.54
CA PHE A 78 -15.59 -0.64 -7.32
C PHE A 78 -14.31 -1.14 -6.67
N VAL A 79 -14.44 -1.58 -5.42
CA VAL A 79 -13.33 -2.13 -4.62
C VAL A 79 -13.46 -3.63 -4.61
N GLN A 80 -12.36 -4.34 -4.81
CA GLN A 80 -12.35 -5.79 -4.76
C GLN A 80 -11.36 -6.29 -3.72
N ALA A 81 -11.75 -7.31 -2.96
CA ALA A 81 -10.88 -8.00 -2.01
C ALA A 81 -10.47 -9.35 -2.60
N LEU A 82 -9.15 -9.64 -2.57
CA LEU A 82 -8.62 -10.91 -3.06
C LEU A 82 -7.80 -11.60 -1.96
N TYR A 83 -8.13 -12.86 -1.71
CA TYR A 83 -7.42 -13.68 -0.73
C TYR A 83 -7.64 -15.15 -1.09
N GLY A 84 -6.93 -16.05 -0.43
CA GLY A 84 -7.05 -17.48 -0.73
C GLY A 84 -8.47 -17.98 -0.54
N GLY A 85 -9.02 -18.64 -1.56
CA GLY A 85 -10.39 -19.18 -1.53
C GLY A 85 -11.47 -18.18 -1.89
N ALA A 86 -11.13 -16.92 -2.14
CA ALA A 86 -12.11 -15.91 -2.53
C ALA A 86 -12.48 -16.08 -4.00
N ASP A 87 -13.76 -15.85 -4.32
CA ASP A 87 -14.20 -15.78 -5.71
C ASP A 87 -13.68 -14.49 -6.33
N VAL A 88 -13.16 -14.59 -7.55
CA VAL A 88 -12.63 -13.42 -8.26
C VAL A 88 -13.67 -12.95 -9.26
N GLU A 89 -14.08 -11.69 -9.13
CA GLU A 89 -14.93 -11.07 -10.12
C GLU A 89 -14.12 -10.64 -11.34
N GLN A 90 -14.67 -10.85 -12.52
CA GLN A 90 -14.00 -10.47 -13.76
C GLN A 90 -14.08 -8.98 -14.05
N ARG A 91 -14.92 -8.26 -13.31
CA ARG A 91 -15.08 -6.83 -13.49
C ARG A 91 -13.80 -6.09 -13.12
N PHE A 92 -13.39 -5.13 -13.94
CA PHE A 92 -12.23 -4.29 -13.65
C PHE A 92 -12.44 -3.52 -12.34
N SER A 93 -11.47 -3.58 -11.46
CA SER A 93 -11.49 -2.88 -10.18
C SER A 93 -10.33 -1.89 -10.11
N PRO A 94 -10.60 -0.59 -9.98
CA PRO A 94 -9.54 0.42 -9.80
C PRO A 94 -8.79 0.30 -8.47
N LEU A 95 -9.42 -0.31 -7.47
CA LEU A 95 -8.83 -0.45 -6.14
C LEU A 95 -9.01 -1.89 -5.67
N ILE A 96 -7.88 -2.54 -5.42
CA ILE A 96 -7.87 -3.92 -4.93
C ILE A 96 -7.14 -3.96 -3.60
N VAL A 97 -7.72 -4.64 -2.61
CA VAL A 97 -7.03 -5.00 -1.39
C VAL A 97 -6.84 -6.52 -1.41
N ALA A 98 -5.61 -6.97 -1.25
CA ALA A 98 -5.27 -8.37 -1.51
C ALA A 98 -4.22 -8.89 -0.53
N THR A 99 -4.23 -10.20 -0.29
CA THR A 99 -3.05 -10.79 0.34
C THR A 99 -1.90 -10.77 -0.67
N THR A 100 -0.68 -10.67 -0.16
CA THR A 100 0.51 -10.48 -1.01
C THR A 100 0.68 -11.57 -2.06
N HIS A 101 0.30 -12.81 -1.71
CA HIS A 101 0.39 -13.93 -2.65
C HIS A 101 -0.49 -13.71 -3.90
N GLN A 102 -1.59 -12.98 -3.76
CA GLN A 102 -2.49 -12.72 -4.88
C GLN A 102 -1.88 -11.80 -5.94
N LEU A 103 -0.82 -11.07 -5.59
CA LEU A 103 -0.11 -10.23 -6.57
C LEU A 103 0.41 -11.04 -7.75
N LEU A 104 0.71 -12.33 -7.53
CA LEU A 104 1.20 -13.21 -8.60
C LEU A 104 0.21 -13.38 -9.75
N ARG A 105 -1.06 -13.04 -9.53
CA ARG A 105 -2.12 -13.15 -10.56
C ARG A 105 -2.11 -11.97 -11.54
N PHE A 106 -1.29 -10.95 -11.27
CA PHE A 106 -1.32 -9.71 -12.05
C PHE A 106 0.01 -9.48 -12.77
N GLU A 107 -0.07 -8.85 -13.93
CA GLU A 107 1.11 -8.45 -14.70
C GLU A 107 0.92 -7.02 -15.18
N ALA A 108 1.84 -6.13 -14.80
CA ALA A 108 1.82 -4.72 -15.20
C ALA A 108 0.42 -4.10 -15.01
N ALA A 109 -0.20 -4.37 -13.86
CA ALA A 109 -1.60 -4.04 -13.63
C ALA A 109 -1.82 -2.82 -12.76
N PHE A 110 -0.87 -2.48 -11.90
CA PHE A 110 -1.07 -1.43 -10.91
C PHE A 110 -0.11 -0.27 -11.09
N ASP A 111 -0.65 0.93 -10.99
CA ASP A 111 0.11 2.18 -11.06
C ASP A 111 0.68 2.58 -9.72
N VAL A 112 0.13 2.05 -8.64
CA VAL A 112 0.60 2.22 -7.27
C VAL A 112 0.36 0.92 -6.51
N ILE A 113 1.38 0.46 -5.79
CA ILE A 113 1.21 -0.66 -4.85
C ILE A 113 1.61 -0.18 -3.46
N ILE A 114 0.76 -0.46 -2.48
CA ILE A 114 1.02 -0.21 -1.07
C ILE A 114 1.17 -1.56 -0.40
N VAL A 115 2.35 -1.83 0.17
CA VAL A 115 2.63 -3.07 0.88
C VAL A 115 2.52 -2.79 2.37
N ASP A 116 1.43 -3.27 2.97
CA ASP A 116 1.20 -3.13 4.40
C ASP A 116 1.84 -4.29 5.16
N GLU A 117 2.30 -4.01 6.36
CA GLU A 117 3.02 -4.98 7.20
C GLU A 117 4.24 -5.55 6.49
N ALA A 118 5.02 -4.68 5.87
CA ALA A 118 6.22 -5.08 5.13
C ALA A 118 7.24 -5.81 5.98
N ASP A 119 7.17 -5.66 7.30
CA ASP A 119 8.04 -6.32 8.28
C ASP A 119 7.58 -7.73 8.65
N ALA A 120 6.41 -8.17 8.18
CA ALA A 120 5.88 -9.50 8.53
C ALA A 120 6.68 -10.64 7.88
N PHE A 121 7.52 -10.32 6.91
CA PHE A 121 8.36 -11.31 6.25
C PHE A 121 9.74 -11.32 6.91
N PRO A 122 10.24 -12.50 7.37
CA PRO A 122 11.49 -12.58 8.12
C PRO A 122 12.69 -11.95 7.41
N TYR A 123 12.67 -11.97 6.10
CA TYR A 123 13.72 -11.40 5.28
C TYR A 123 13.23 -10.18 4.53
N THR A 124 12.39 -9.43 5.16
CA THR A 124 11.79 -8.16 4.74
C THR A 124 11.81 -7.99 3.23
N TYR A 125 10.68 -7.95 2.60
CA TYR A 125 10.66 -7.79 1.17
C TYR A 125 11.55 -8.86 0.52
N ASP A 126 11.26 -10.12 0.89
CA ASP A 126 12.03 -11.24 0.38
C ASP A 126 11.94 -11.34 -1.15
N ALA A 127 12.76 -12.20 -1.74
CA ALA A 127 12.85 -12.31 -3.19
C ALA A 127 11.52 -12.65 -3.85
N MET A 128 10.67 -13.44 -3.19
CA MET A 128 9.36 -13.79 -3.73
C MET A 128 8.42 -12.59 -3.76
N LEU A 129 8.33 -11.85 -2.64
CA LEU A 129 7.50 -10.66 -2.56
C LEU A 129 7.97 -9.61 -3.56
N GLN A 130 9.29 -9.44 -3.66
CA GLN A 130 9.89 -8.50 -4.59
C GLN A 130 9.52 -8.84 -6.04
N ARG A 131 9.60 -10.12 -6.42
CA ARG A 131 9.20 -10.55 -7.76
C ARG A 131 7.71 -10.35 -8.00
N ALA A 132 6.88 -10.65 -7.01
CA ALA A 132 5.44 -10.50 -7.13
C ALA A 132 5.06 -9.04 -7.33
N VAL A 133 5.63 -8.15 -6.54
CA VAL A 133 5.39 -6.70 -6.65
C VAL A 133 5.89 -6.18 -8.00
N ASN A 134 7.11 -6.55 -8.39
CA ASN A 134 7.67 -6.08 -9.65
C ASN A 134 6.89 -6.56 -10.87
N LYS A 135 6.35 -7.77 -10.80
CA LYS A 135 5.50 -8.31 -11.87
C LYS A 135 4.15 -7.59 -11.93
N ALA A 136 3.54 -7.34 -10.77
CA ALA A 136 2.19 -6.79 -10.69
C ALA A 136 2.12 -5.29 -11.03
N LYS A 137 3.19 -4.55 -10.79
CA LYS A 137 3.20 -3.10 -11.03
C LYS A 137 3.56 -2.77 -12.48
N THR A 138 3.11 -1.62 -12.94
CA THR A 138 3.63 -1.06 -14.19
C THR A 138 5.09 -0.64 -13.99
N SER A 139 5.84 -0.49 -15.08
CA SER A 139 7.31 -0.33 -15.01
C SER A 139 7.77 0.85 -14.15
N GLU A 140 7.03 1.95 -14.17
CA GLU A 140 7.40 3.16 -13.43
C GLU A 140 6.59 3.34 -12.15
N ALA A 141 5.77 2.36 -11.78
CA ALA A 141 4.89 2.48 -10.63
C ALA A 141 5.69 2.54 -9.32
N PRO A 142 5.40 3.52 -8.46
CA PRO A 142 6.00 3.57 -7.13
C PRO A 142 5.36 2.55 -6.20
N VAL A 143 6.12 2.14 -5.19
CA VAL A 143 5.67 1.23 -4.14
C VAL A 143 5.83 1.92 -2.80
N ALA A 144 4.78 1.91 -1.99
CA ALA A 144 4.83 2.40 -0.62
C ALA A 144 4.90 1.19 0.32
N PHE A 145 5.86 1.21 1.22
CA PHE A 145 6.03 0.18 2.24
C PHE A 145 5.59 0.74 3.59
N VAL A 146 4.70 0.04 4.26
CA VAL A 146 4.16 0.46 5.54
C VAL A 146 4.55 -0.57 6.60
N THR A 147 5.18 -0.14 7.67
CA THR A 147 5.62 -1.05 8.72
C THR A 147 5.78 -0.33 10.05
N ALA A 148 5.49 -1.04 11.14
CA ALA A 148 5.74 -0.53 12.49
C ALA A 148 7.19 -0.75 12.94
N THR A 149 7.87 -1.72 12.33
CA THR A 149 9.22 -2.15 12.76
C THR A 149 10.09 -2.42 11.53
N PRO A 150 10.52 -1.36 10.83
CA PRO A 150 11.34 -1.58 9.64
C PRO A 150 12.65 -2.27 9.99
N SER A 151 13.04 -3.25 9.19
CA SER A 151 14.32 -3.92 9.37
C SER A 151 15.46 -2.99 8.99
N ASP A 152 16.66 -3.30 9.48
CA ASP A 152 17.85 -2.56 9.08
C ASP A 152 18.07 -2.63 7.58
N LYS A 153 17.77 -3.78 6.99
CA LYS A 153 17.89 -3.98 5.54
C LYS A 153 16.95 -3.06 4.77
N LEU A 154 15.68 -2.96 5.22
CA LEU A 154 14.70 -2.09 4.56
C LEU A 154 15.08 -0.62 4.71
N LEU A 155 15.52 -0.23 5.89
CA LEU A 155 15.99 1.14 6.13
C LEU A 155 17.20 1.48 5.26
N ALA A 156 18.15 0.55 5.14
CA ALA A 156 19.33 0.74 4.31
C ALA A 156 18.96 0.89 2.84
N GLN A 157 18.02 0.08 2.36
CA GLN A 157 17.53 0.17 0.99
C GLN A 157 16.82 1.50 0.73
N CYS A 158 15.99 1.94 1.66
CA CYS A 158 15.30 3.23 1.58
C CYS A 158 16.30 4.36 1.40
N LYS A 159 17.37 4.36 2.20
CA LYS A 159 18.40 5.38 2.13
C LYS A 159 19.20 5.29 0.83
N LYS A 160 19.61 4.08 0.46
CA LYS A 160 20.41 3.84 -0.73
C LYS A 160 19.69 4.26 -2.01
N GLU A 161 18.42 3.90 -2.11
CA GLU A 161 17.62 4.16 -3.30
C GLU A 161 16.87 5.49 -3.23
N ARG A 162 17.10 6.27 -2.18
CA ARG A 162 16.52 7.61 -1.98
C ARG A 162 14.99 7.61 -2.04
N TRP A 163 14.39 6.68 -1.33
CA TRP A 163 12.95 6.65 -1.14
C TRP A 163 12.50 7.83 -0.28
N GLY A 164 11.25 8.22 -0.41
CA GLY A 164 10.63 9.07 0.59
C GLY A 164 10.51 8.33 1.90
N TYR A 165 10.51 9.06 2.99
CA TYR A 165 10.43 8.45 4.33
C TYR A 165 9.59 9.31 5.24
N SER A 166 8.66 8.68 5.94
CA SER A 166 7.86 9.33 6.98
C SER A 166 7.88 8.48 8.24
N PHE A 167 8.09 9.13 9.37
CA PHE A 167 7.99 8.46 10.67
C PHE A 167 6.78 9.01 11.40
N LEU A 168 5.90 8.12 11.84
CA LEU A 168 4.72 8.49 12.58
C LEU A 168 4.78 7.84 13.96
N PRO A 169 5.08 8.61 15.02
CA PRO A 169 5.01 8.11 16.39
C PRO A 169 3.56 7.93 16.80
N ARG A 170 3.37 7.23 17.88
CA ARG A 170 2.07 6.95 18.44
C ARG A 170 1.31 8.21 18.87
#